data_f0259118398d97345f3a9a134fd9afb5
#
_entry.id   f0259118398d97345f3a9a134fd9afb5
#
_cell.length_a   1.000
_cell.length_b   1.000
_cell.length_c   1.000
_cell.angle_alpha   90.00
_cell.angle_beta   90.00
_cell.angle_gamma   90.00
#
_symmetry.space_group_name_H-M   'P 1'
#
loop_
_entity.id
_entity.type
_entity.pdbx_description
1 polymer ?
#
loop_
_entity_poly.entity_id
_entity_poly.type
_entity_poly.pdbx_seq_one_letter_code
_entity_poly.pdbx_strand_id
1 'polypeptide(L)'
;KFLVMDPGYSPANRKVIEENAKILNIPITIFESDIFDSVYNVEKSPCYLCARMRRGHLYSFARELGCNKIALGHHYDDVIETILMGMLYGAQVQTMMPKLHSTNFEGMELIRPLYLVREADIIHWAQYNDLHFIQCACRFTEGCASCGGTEKGSKRADVKRLIHSLEQENPYVAKNIFRSVENVNLNTVIGYKKDGVRHHFLDTYEDAGKTKEE
;
A
#
# COMPACT_ATOMS: atom_id res chain seq x y z
N LYS A 1 -5.41 4.86 19.67
CA LYS A 1 -4.02 4.56 19.98
C LYS A 1 -3.15 4.90 18.77
N PHE A 2 -2.00 5.52 19.00
CA PHE A 2 -1.02 5.81 17.95
C PHE A 2 0.21 4.95 18.21
N LEU A 3 0.45 4.00 17.30
CA LEU A 3 1.55 3.05 17.41
C LEU A 3 2.66 3.40 16.43
N VAL A 4 3.87 3.41 16.92
CA VAL A 4 5.08 3.48 16.10
C VAL A 4 5.88 2.21 16.33
N MET A 5 6.09 1.46 15.25
CA MET A 5 7.02 0.34 15.30
C MET A 5 8.40 0.82 14.90
N ASP A 6 9.35 0.65 15.80
CA ASP A 6 10.77 0.88 15.55
C ASP A 6 11.44 -0.45 15.15
N PRO A 7 11.74 -0.67 13.85
CA PRO A 7 12.40 -1.89 13.40
C PRO A 7 13.92 -1.85 13.53
N GLY A 8 14.47 -0.89 14.27
CA GLY A 8 15.89 -0.59 14.42
C GLY A 8 16.29 0.71 13.73
N TYR A 9 15.51 1.77 13.90
CA TYR A 9 15.81 3.11 13.36
C TYR A 9 17.10 3.68 13.96
N SER A 10 17.75 4.57 13.20
CA SER A 10 18.81 5.40 13.75
C SER A 10 18.24 6.36 14.82
N PRO A 11 19.03 6.77 15.81
CA PRO A 11 18.60 7.76 16.80
C PRO A 11 18.07 9.07 16.19
N ALA A 12 18.65 9.50 15.06
CA ALA A 12 18.21 10.68 14.33
C ALA A 12 16.79 10.50 13.74
N ASN A 13 16.49 9.35 13.11
CA ASN A 13 15.18 9.06 12.58
C ASN A 13 14.12 8.94 13.68
N ARG A 14 14.46 8.30 14.80
CA ARG A 14 13.58 8.20 15.96
C ARG A 14 13.24 9.56 16.53
N LYS A 15 14.24 10.44 16.66
CA LYS A 15 14.05 11.82 17.13
C LYS A 15 13.04 12.59 16.26
N VAL A 16 13.12 12.50 14.94
CA VAL A 16 12.16 13.14 14.01
C VAL A 16 10.72 12.69 14.27
N ILE A 17 10.52 11.39 14.51
CA ILE A 17 9.18 10.83 14.81
C ILE A 17 8.66 11.41 16.14
N GLU A 18 9.49 11.45 17.17
CA GLU A 18 9.12 11.96 18.48
C GLU A 18 8.84 13.47 18.46
N GLU A 19 9.62 14.24 17.69
CA GLU A 19 9.42 15.68 17.51
C GLU A 19 8.10 15.99 16.80
N ASN A 20 7.79 15.30 15.70
CA ASN A 20 6.50 15.44 15.02
C ASN A 20 5.32 15.11 15.95
N ALA A 21 5.44 14.06 16.76
CA ALA A 21 4.41 13.68 17.72
C ALA A 21 4.19 14.78 18.77
N LYS A 22 5.25 15.45 19.23
CA LYS A 22 5.17 16.60 20.15
C LYS A 22 4.52 17.81 19.49
N ILE A 23 4.93 18.17 18.26
CA ILE A 23 4.34 19.30 17.51
C ILE A 23 2.84 19.10 17.35
N LEU A 24 2.42 17.88 17.00
CA LEU A 24 1.01 17.54 16.80
C LEU A 24 0.25 17.24 18.10
N ASN A 25 0.93 17.24 19.25
CA ASN A 25 0.38 16.84 20.55
C ASN A 25 -0.29 15.45 20.51
N ILE A 26 0.36 14.49 19.83
CA ILE A 26 -0.12 13.11 19.68
C ILE A 26 0.61 12.18 20.64
N PRO A 27 -0.10 11.48 21.55
CA PRO A 27 0.52 10.49 22.42
C PRO A 27 0.85 9.22 21.63
N ILE A 28 2.11 9.06 21.23
CA ILE A 28 2.59 7.86 20.54
C ILE A 28 3.06 6.80 21.53
N THR A 29 2.82 5.54 21.19
CA THR A 29 3.43 4.38 21.84
C THR A 29 4.45 3.77 20.87
N ILE A 30 5.73 3.77 21.23
CA ILE A 30 6.79 3.19 20.43
C ILE A 30 7.08 1.79 20.97
N PHE A 31 7.09 0.79 20.10
CA PHE A 31 7.60 -0.54 20.41
C PHE A 31 8.73 -0.91 19.47
N GLU A 32 9.73 -1.55 20.01
CA GLU A 32 10.97 -1.91 19.32
C GLU A 32 10.90 -3.34 18.80
N SER A 33 11.58 -3.59 17.70
CA SER A 33 11.75 -4.92 17.13
C SER A 33 13.10 -5.00 16.40
N ASP A 34 13.61 -6.21 16.26
CA ASP A 34 14.86 -6.54 15.58
C ASP A 34 14.68 -6.90 14.10
N ILE A 35 13.59 -6.40 13.49
CA ILE A 35 13.23 -6.78 12.11
C ILE A 35 14.33 -6.44 11.11
N PHE A 36 14.99 -5.30 11.26
CA PHE A 36 16.09 -4.94 10.35
C PHE A 36 17.25 -5.92 10.44
N ASP A 37 17.59 -6.36 11.63
CA ASP A 37 18.66 -7.35 11.82
C ASP A 37 18.23 -8.73 11.30
N SER A 38 16.98 -9.12 11.54
CA SER A 38 16.41 -10.39 11.07
C SER A 38 16.35 -10.53 9.54
N VAL A 39 16.16 -9.42 8.80
CA VAL A 39 16.07 -9.45 7.33
C VAL A 39 17.38 -9.07 6.63
N TYR A 40 18.41 -8.64 7.38
CA TYR A 40 19.67 -8.14 6.81
C TYR A 40 20.38 -9.17 5.94
N ASN A 41 20.35 -10.44 6.32
CA ASN A 41 21.05 -11.52 5.63
C ASN A 41 20.15 -12.30 4.65
N VAL A 42 18.94 -11.80 4.35
CA VAL A 42 18.00 -12.48 3.46
C VAL A 42 18.23 -12.05 2.00
N GLU A 43 18.73 -12.97 1.17
CA GLU A 43 19.05 -12.68 -0.24
C GLU A 43 17.79 -12.46 -1.11
N LYS A 44 16.71 -13.22 -0.85
CA LYS A 44 15.48 -13.15 -1.66
C LYS A 44 14.42 -12.26 -1.03
N SER A 45 14.13 -11.13 -1.69
CA SER A 45 13.01 -10.23 -1.36
C SER A 45 12.99 -9.76 0.10
N PRO A 46 14.10 -9.20 0.66
CA PRO A 46 14.15 -8.75 2.05
C PRO A 46 13.06 -7.70 2.36
N CYS A 47 12.74 -6.82 1.42
CA CYS A 47 11.68 -5.82 1.58
C CYS A 47 10.29 -6.45 1.75
N TYR A 48 10.00 -7.55 1.05
CA TYR A 48 8.73 -8.26 1.21
C TYR A 48 8.62 -8.90 2.60
N LEU A 49 9.70 -9.56 3.04
CA LEU A 49 9.77 -10.17 4.37
C LEU A 49 9.64 -9.13 5.47
N CYS A 50 10.39 -8.02 5.37
CA CYS A 50 10.31 -6.89 6.29
C CYS A 50 8.86 -6.35 6.38
N ALA A 51 8.21 -6.08 5.25
CA ALA A 51 6.85 -5.59 5.23
C ALA A 51 5.85 -6.59 5.86
N ARG A 52 6.05 -7.89 5.64
CA ARG A 52 5.22 -8.96 6.23
C ARG A 52 5.39 -9.05 7.75
N MET A 53 6.64 -9.02 8.24
CA MET A 53 6.95 -9.05 9.67
C MET A 53 6.39 -7.81 10.37
N ARG A 54 6.64 -6.62 9.81
CA ARG A 54 6.11 -5.35 10.33
C ARG A 54 4.59 -5.40 10.50
N ARG A 55 3.90 -5.91 9.48
CA ARG A 55 2.45 -6.05 9.54
C ARG A 55 2.01 -6.99 10.66
N GLY A 56 2.64 -8.15 10.80
CA GLY A 56 2.35 -9.12 11.86
C GLY A 56 2.49 -8.49 13.25
N HIS A 57 3.61 -7.81 13.51
CA HIS A 57 3.86 -7.13 14.79
C HIS A 57 2.80 -6.04 15.07
N LEU A 58 2.48 -5.19 14.09
CA LEU A 58 1.45 -4.15 14.25
C LEU A 58 0.09 -4.74 14.63
N TYR A 59 -0.32 -5.85 14.02
CA TYR A 59 -1.58 -6.53 14.37
C TYR A 59 -1.54 -7.11 15.79
N SER A 60 -0.45 -7.77 16.18
CA SER A 60 -0.31 -8.33 17.53
C SER A 60 -0.40 -7.24 18.59
N PHE A 61 0.37 -6.17 18.46
CA PHE A 61 0.36 -5.04 19.41
C PHE A 61 -0.99 -4.31 19.45
N ALA A 62 -1.62 -4.09 18.29
CA ALA A 62 -2.94 -3.48 18.25
C ALA A 62 -3.96 -4.31 19.04
N ARG A 63 -3.93 -5.64 18.89
CA ARG A 63 -4.81 -6.56 19.63
C ARG A 63 -4.53 -6.55 21.13
N GLU A 64 -3.25 -6.56 21.54
CA GLU A 64 -2.83 -6.46 22.95
C GLU A 64 -3.33 -5.17 23.61
N LEU A 65 -3.40 -4.08 22.84
CA LEU A 65 -3.94 -2.80 23.29
C LEU A 65 -5.48 -2.71 23.23
N GLY A 66 -6.16 -3.82 22.94
CA GLY A 66 -7.62 -3.91 22.86
C GLY A 66 -8.21 -3.23 21.62
N CYS A 67 -7.39 -2.97 20.58
CA CYS A 67 -7.88 -2.41 19.32
C CYS A 67 -8.41 -3.51 18.40
N ASN A 68 -9.48 -3.23 17.68
CA ASN A 68 -10.05 -4.12 16.67
C ASN A 68 -9.83 -3.61 15.22
N LYS A 69 -9.16 -2.45 15.07
CA LYS A 69 -8.86 -1.86 13.75
C LYS A 69 -7.44 -1.31 13.71
N ILE A 70 -6.82 -1.43 12.54
CA ILE A 70 -5.57 -0.77 12.20
C ILE A 70 -5.83 0.23 11.09
N ALA A 71 -5.51 1.50 11.32
CA ALA A 71 -5.54 2.56 10.32
C ALA A 71 -4.14 2.72 9.71
N LEU A 72 -4.02 2.58 8.38
CA LEU A 72 -2.80 2.80 7.63
C LEU A 72 -2.88 4.07 6.80
N GLY A 73 -1.76 4.78 6.68
CA GLY A 73 -1.65 6.06 5.99
C GLY A 73 -1.58 5.96 4.45
N HIS A 74 -2.00 4.84 3.84
CA HIS A 74 -2.04 4.76 2.38
C HIS A 74 -3.06 5.75 1.83
N HIS A 75 -2.67 6.43 0.75
CA HIS A 75 -3.42 7.50 0.13
C HIS A 75 -3.79 7.18 -1.34
N TYR A 76 -4.47 8.09 -2.00
CA TYR A 76 -4.99 7.92 -3.37
C TYR A 76 -3.91 7.52 -4.39
N ASP A 77 -2.74 8.18 -4.33
CA ASP A 77 -1.65 7.90 -5.27
C ASP A 77 -1.06 6.50 -5.06
N ASP A 78 -0.98 5.98 -3.81
CA ASP A 78 -0.63 4.58 -3.55
C ASP A 78 -1.60 3.59 -4.21
N VAL A 79 -2.88 3.92 -4.26
CA VAL A 79 -3.93 3.09 -4.86
C VAL A 79 -3.72 2.98 -6.37
N ILE A 80 -3.60 4.11 -7.08
CA ILE A 80 -3.42 4.13 -8.54
C ILE A 80 -2.08 3.52 -8.97
N GLU A 81 -1.01 3.75 -8.21
CA GLU A 81 0.27 3.09 -8.40
C GLU A 81 0.14 1.57 -8.26
N THR A 82 -0.60 1.10 -7.24
CA THR A 82 -0.81 -0.34 -7.02
C THR A 82 -1.59 -0.98 -8.15
N ILE A 83 -2.61 -0.31 -8.72
CA ILE A 83 -3.36 -0.79 -9.88
C ILE A 83 -2.42 -0.98 -11.06
N LEU A 84 -1.66 0.06 -11.44
CA LEU A 84 -0.72 -0.03 -12.57
C LEU A 84 0.42 -1.01 -12.34
N MET A 85 0.96 -1.10 -11.12
CA MET A 85 1.96 -2.13 -10.78
C MET A 85 1.40 -3.54 -10.97
N GLY A 86 0.14 -3.78 -10.57
CA GLY A 86 -0.55 -5.05 -10.78
C GLY A 86 -0.66 -5.40 -12.26
N MET A 87 -1.05 -4.44 -13.10
CA MET A 87 -1.19 -4.60 -14.54
C MET A 87 0.16 -4.82 -15.24
N LEU A 88 1.11 -3.93 -15.00
CA LEU A 88 2.38 -3.88 -15.75
C LEU A 88 3.39 -4.97 -15.34
N TYR A 89 3.38 -5.36 -14.07
CA TYR A 89 4.39 -6.27 -13.52
C TYR A 89 3.80 -7.54 -12.89
N GLY A 90 2.49 -7.60 -12.66
CA GLY A 90 1.82 -8.72 -12.01
C GLY A 90 0.81 -9.46 -12.88
N ALA A 91 0.53 -8.97 -14.11
CA ALA A 91 -0.52 -9.51 -14.98
C ALA A 91 -1.89 -9.64 -14.26
N GLN A 92 -2.22 -8.67 -13.40
CA GLN A 92 -3.43 -8.66 -12.59
C GLN A 92 -4.05 -7.27 -12.54
N VAL A 93 -5.37 -7.21 -12.66
CA VAL A 93 -6.15 -6.00 -12.35
C VAL A 93 -6.65 -6.14 -10.93
N GLN A 94 -5.98 -5.46 -10.02
CA GLN A 94 -6.31 -5.45 -8.58
C GLN A 94 -5.87 -4.16 -7.92
N THR A 95 -6.48 -3.84 -6.79
CA THR A 95 -6.11 -2.68 -5.99
C THR A 95 -5.95 -3.03 -4.51
N MET A 96 -5.45 -2.09 -3.72
CA MET A 96 -5.57 -2.19 -2.27
C MET A 96 -6.97 -1.74 -1.85
N MET A 97 -7.66 -2.54 -1.03
CA MET A 97 -9.02 -2.22 -0.57
C MET A 97 -9.00 -1.11 0.48
N PRO A 98 -9.99 -0.19 0.49
CA PRO A 98 -10.09 0.87 1.51
C PRO A 98 -10.26 0.32 2.92
N LYS A 99 -10.89 -0.84 3.04
CA LYS A 99 -11.00 -1.63 4.29
C LYS A 99 -11.07 -3.11 3.97
N LEU A 100 -10.58 -3.93 4.90
CA LEU A 100 -10.65 -5.38 4.79
C LEU A 100 -10.56 -6.05 6.17
N HIS A 101 -11.22 -7.19 6.33
CA HIS A 101 -11.01 -8.06 7.48
C HIS A 101 -9.68 -8.78 7.39
N SER A 102 -8.99 -8.92 8.50
CA SER A 102 -7.75 -9.68 8.54
C SER A 102 -8.03 -11.19 8.45
N THR A 103 -7.35 -11.87 7.56
CA THR A 103 -7.44 -13.33 7.45
C THR A 103 -6.61 -14.06 8.52
N ASN A 104 -5.61 -13.41 9.10
CA ASN A 104 -4.67 -14.01 10.05
C ASN A 104 -4.93 -13.59 11.50
N PHE A 105 -5.71 -12.53 11.71
CA PHE A 105 -6.03 -11.97 13.02
C PHE A 105 -7.56 -11.81 13.12
N GLU A 106 -8.22 -12.83 13.66
CA GLU A 106 -9.67 -12.84 13.81
C GLU A 106 -10.16 -11.60 14.57
N GLY A 107 -11.29 -11.03 14.12
CA GLY A 107 -11.88 -9.83 14.70
C GLY A 107 -11.16 -8.50 14.39
N MET A 108 -10.04 -8.55 13.63
CA MET A 108 -9.28 -7.35 13.27
C MET A 108 -9.64 -6.86 11.86
N GLU A 109 -9.80 -5.55 11.71
CA GLU A 109 -9.94 -4.87 10.41
C GLU A 109 -8.72 -3.99 10.11
N LEU A 110 -8.42 -3.85 8.82
CA LEU A 110 -7.53 -2.82 8.30
C LEU A 110 -8.36 -1.76 7.59
N ILE A 111 -8.10 -0.49 7.87
CA ILE A 111 -8.72 0.65 7.21
C ILE A 111 -7.66 1.62 6.66
N ARG A 112 -8.03 2.39 5.63
CA ARG A 112 -7.17 3.41 5.01
C ARG A 112 -7.93 4.75 4.97
N PRO A 113 -7.85 5.55 6.05
CA PRO A 113 -8.62 6.79 6.13
C PRO A 113 -8.25 7.81 5.04
N LEU A 114 -7.01 7.79 4.53
CA LEU A 114 -6.53 8.72 3.51
C LEU A 114 -6.74 8.20 2.07
N TYR A 115 -7.53 7.14 1.87
CA TYR A 115 -7.71 6.44 0.59
C TYR A 115 -8.08 7.35 -0.59
N LEU A 116 -8.81 8.43 -0.33
CA LEU A 116 -9.25 9.40 -1.34
C LEU A 116 -8.46 10.72 -1.32
N VAL A 117 -7.43 10.83 -0.48
CA VAL A 117 -6.62 12.05 -0.35
C VAL A 117 -5.40 11.93 -1.27
N ARG A 118 -5.09 12.98 -2.03
CA ARG A 118 -3.91 13.03 -2.90
C ARG A 118 -2.63 13.22 -2.08
N GLU A 119 -1.54 12.61 -2.53
CA GLU A 119 -0.21 12.78 -1.91
C GLU A 119 0.19 14.27 -1.84
N ALA A 120 -0.10 15.04 -2.89
CA ALA A 120 0.20 16.47 -2.95
C ALA A 120 -0.48 17.25 -1.82
N ASP A 121 -1.73 16.92 -1.48
CA ASP A 121 -2.46 17.56 -0.37
C ASP A 121 -1.84 17.20 0.98
N ILE A 122 -1.37 15.96 1.15
CA ILE A 122 -0.68 15.51 2.37
C ILE A 122 0.65 16.23 2.53
N ILE A 123 1.42 16.37 1.44
CA ILE A 123 2.70 17.12 1.44
C ILE A 123 2.46 18.57 1.80
N HIS A 124 1.45 19.21 1.21
CA HIS A 124 1.11 20.59 1.49
C HIS A 124 0.69 20.79 2.95
N TRP A 125 -0.13 19.87 3.48
CA TRP A 125 -0.51 19.87 4.89
C TRP A 125 0.69 19.73 5.82
N ALA A 126 1.63 18.84 5.49
CA ALA A 126 2.85 18.64 6.26
C ALA A 126 3.72 19.92 6.27
N GLN A 127 3.90 20.56 5.12
CA GLN A 127 4.64 21.82 5.00
C GLN A 127 3.98 22.96 5.79
N TYR A 128 2.66 23.07 5.70
CA TYR A 128 1.89 24.09 6.44
C TYR A 128 2.04 23.96 7.96
N ASN A 129 2.21 22.73 8.47
CA ASN A 129 2.38 22.45 9.89
C ASN A 129 3.85 22.32 10.32
N ASP A 130 4.82 22.67 9.46
CA ASP A 130 6.26 22.55 9.71
C ASP A 130 6.70 21.14 10.15
N LEU A 131 6.08 20.13 9.54
CA LEU A 131 6.37 18.73 9.84
C LEU A 131 7.45 18.18 8.90
N HIS A 132 8.43 17.49 9.47
CA HIS A 132 9.51 16.86 8.72
C HIS A 132 9.42 15.35 8.85
N PHE A 133 9.11 14.67 7.75
CA PHE A 133 9.00 13.22 7.72
C PHE A 133 10.29 12.57 7.21
N ILE A 134 10.65 11.44 7.80
CA ILE A 134 11.74 10.62 7.31
C ILE A 134 11.37 10.04 5.94
N GLN A 135 12.21 10.29 4.93
CA GLN A 135 11.96 9.79 3.57
C GLN A 135 12.25 8.29 3.46
N CYS A 136 13.34 7.83 4.04
CA CYS A 136 13.67 6.42 4.11
C CYS A 136 14.47 6.14 5.39
N ALA A 137 13.94 5.22 6.18
CA ALA A 137 14.55 4.83 7.45
C ALA A 137 15.17 3.42 7.42
N CYS A 138 15.20 2.79 6.25
CA CYS A 138 15.73 1.45 6.07
C CYS A 138 17.26 1.48 6.06
N ARG A 139 17.92 0.62 6.86
CA ARG A 139 19.39 0.44 6.85
C ARG A 139 19.93 -0.04 5.49
N PHE A 140 19.06 -0.54 4.62
CA PHE A 140 19.41 -0.98 3.28
C PHE A 140 19.48 0.16 2.25
N THR A 141 19.29 1.43 2.66
CA THR A 141 19.19 2.56 1.73
C THR A 141 20.48 2.95 1.04
N GLU A 142 21.64 2.62 1.58
CA GLU A 142 22.92 2.82 0.90
C GLU A 142 23.12 1.93 -0.33
N GLY A 143 22.17 0.99 -0.61
CA GLY A 143 22.16 0.10 -1.77
C GLY A 143 20.76 -0.37 -2.18
N CYS A 144 19.70 0.20 -1.61
CA CYS A 144 18.33 -0.30 -1.80
C CYS A 144 17.74 0.18 -3.13
N ALA A 145 17.58 -0.76 -4.07
CA ALA A 145 16.88 -0.54 -5.35
C ALA A 145 15.43 -0.03 -5.18
N SER A 146 14.83 -0.18 -3.99
CA SER A 146 13.46 0.26 -3.70
C SER A 146 13.36 1.73 -3.28
N CYS A 147 14.47 2.35 -2.84
CA CYS A 147 14.48 3.70 -2.26
C CYS A 147 15.24 4.74 -3.11
N GLY A 148 15.62 4.40 -4.35
CA GLY A 148 16.27 5.35 -5.25
C GLY A 148 17.78 5.48 -5.08
N GLY A 149 18.43 4.58 -4.32
CA GLY A 149 19.88 4.59 -4.08
C GLY A 149 20.74 3.94 -5.20
N THR A 150 20.11 3.44 -6.27
CA THR A 150 20.80 2.98 -7.48
C THR A 150 20.15 3.61 -8.71
N GLU A 151 20.91 3.76 -9.80
CA GLU A 151 20.46 4.31 -11.10
C GLU A 151 19.23 3.59 -11.70
N LYS A 152 18.89 2.41 -11.20
CA LYS A 152 17.65 1.70 -11.50
C LYS A 152 16.62 1.95 -10.39
N GLY A 153 15.77 2.96 -10.56
CA GLY A 153 14.65 3.29 -9.68
C GLY A 153 13.75 2.08 -9.41
N SER A 154 13.03 2.10 -8.28
CA SER A 154 12.07 1.02 -7.98
C SER A 154 10.93 1.03 -9.02
N LYS A 155 10.35 -0.15 -9.29
CA LYS A 155 9.15 -0.29 -10.16
C LYS A 155 8.02 0.68 -9.77
N ARG A 156 7.87 0.97 -8.48
CA ARG A 156 6.92 1.97 -7.98
C ARG A 156 7.29 3.38 -8.43
N ALA A 157 8.57 3.76 -8.36
CA ALA A 157 9.04 5.06 -8.84
C ALA A 157 8.84 5.21 -10.35
N ASP A 158 9.03 4.13 -11.12
CA ASP A 158 8.77 4.13 -12.56
C ASP A 158 7.29 4.37 -12.86
N VAL A 159 6.39 3.67 -12.14
CA VAL A 159 4.94 3.86 -12.28
C VAL A 159 4.52 5.27 -11.86
N LYS A 160 5.09 5.81 -10.78
CA LYS A 160 4.81 7.19 -10.34
C LYS A 160 5.19 8.21 -11.41
N ARG A 161 6.38 8.06 -12.03
CA ARG A 161 6.80 8.90 -13.15
C ARG A 161 5.89 8.77 -14.37
N LEU A 162 5.47 7.54 -14.70
CA LEU A 162 4.54 7.29 -15.80
C LEU A 162 3.20 7.98 -15.56
N ILE A 163 2.60 7.84 -14.38
CA ILE A 163 1.35 8.51 -14.02
C ILE A 163 1.50 10.01 -14.15
N HIS A 164 2.57 10.59 -13.60
CA HIS A 164 2.82 12.02 -13.68
C HIS A 164 2.97 12.52 -15.13
N SER A 165 3.69 11.78 -15.98
CA SER A 165 3.80 12.11 -17.41
C SER A 165 2.44 12.11 -18.11
N LEU A 166 1.62 11.11 -17.86
CA LEU A 166 0.28 11.01 -18.45
C LEU A 166 -0.68 12.09 -17.94
N GLU A 167 -0.56 12.51 -16.68
CA GLU A 167 -1.36 13.61 -16.11
C GLU A 167 -1.03 14.97 -16.75
N GLN A 168 0.19 15.18 -17.27
CA GLN A 168 0.54 16.39 -18.03
C GLN A 168 -0.25 16.50 -19.34
N GLU A 169 -0.55 15.37 -19.98
CA GLU A 169 -1.31 15.33 -21.22
C GLU A 169 -2.82 15.30 -20.96
N ASN A 170 -3.26 14.59 -19.92
CA ASN A 170 -4.66 14.44 -19.58
C ASN A 170 -4.87 14.43 -18.05
N PRO A 171 -5.43 15.50 -17.46
CA PRO A 171 -5.61 15.63 -16.00
C PRO A 171 -6.59 14.60 -15.40
N TYR A 172 -7.34 13.89 -16.24
CA TYR A 172 -8.28 12.85 -15.77
C TYR A 172 -7.65 11.46 -15.62
N VAL A 173 -6.38 11.27 -16.00
CA VAL A 173 -5.71 9.95 -16.00
C VAL A 173 -5.75 9.29 -14.63
N ALA A 174 -5.34 9.98 -13.57
CA ALA A 174 -5.37 9.42 -12.21
C ALA A 174 -6.78 8.97 -11.80
N LYS A 175 -7.79 9.79 -12.10
CA LYS A 175 -9.19 9.46 -11.82
C LYS A 175 -9.67 8.26 -12.65
N ASN A 176 -9.28 8.17 -13.90
CA ASN A 176 -9.65 7.06 -14.77
C ASN A 176 -9.00 5.75 -14.33
N ILE A 177 -7.72 5.78 -13.94
CA ILE A 177 -7.04 4.60 -13.36
C ILE A 177 -7.77 4.15 -12.09
N PHE A 178 -8.07 5.06 -11.18
CA PHE A 178 -8.76 4.74 -9.93
C PHE A 178 -10.12 4.11 -10.20
N ARG A 179 -10.94 4.72 -11.06
CA ARG A 179 -12.30 4.26 -11.38
C ARG A 179 -12.35 2.98 -12.22
N SER A 180 -11.27 2.63 -12.91
CA SER A 180 -11.22 1.42 -13.72
C SER A 180 -11.48 0.14 -12.92
N VAL A 181 -11.09 0.11 -11.65
CA VAL A 181 -11.33 -1.04 -10.76
C VAL A 181 -12.68 -1.00 -10.05
N GLU A 182 -13.41 0.12 -10.15
CA GLU A 182 -14.79 0.24 -9.68
C GLU A 182 -15.82 -0.11 -10.79
N ASN A 183 -15.41 0.02 -12.06
CA ASN A 183 -16.26 -0.17 -13.25
C ASN A 183 -15.81 -1.37 -14.08
N VAL A 184 -15.54 -2.50 -13.44
CA VAL A 184 -15.19 -3.74 -14.17
C VAL A 184 -16.45 -4.36 -14.77
N ASN A 185 -16.52 -4.40 -16.11
CA ASN A 185 -17.58 -5.11 -16.81
C ASN A 185 -17.18 -6.57 -17.03
N LEU A 186 -17.75 -7.48 -16.24
CA LEU A 186 -17.41 -8.90 -16.29
C LEU A 186 -17.79 -9.58 -17.61
N ASN A 187 -18.73 -9.01 -18.39
CA ASN A 187 -19.11 -9.56 -19.70
C ASN A 187 -18.06 -9.31 -20.79
N THR A 188 -17.10 -8.42 -20.53
CA THR A 188 -16.06 -8.03 -21.49
C THR A 188 -14.64 -8.33 -21.02
N VAL A 189 -14.50 -9.18 -19.99
CA VAL A 189 -13.20 -9.70 -19.53
C VAL A 189 -13.08 -11.18 -19.86
N ILE A 190 -11.89 -11.60 -20.28
CA ILE A 190 -11.62 -13.00 -20.66
C ILE A 190 -11.75 -13.95 -19.45
N GLY A 191 -11.39 -13.47 -18.25
CA GLY A 191 -11.50 -14.27 -17.04
C GLY A 191 -11.27 -13.44 -15.78
N TYR A 192 -11.75 -13.95 -14.67
CA TYR A 192 -11.57 -13.33 -13.35
C TYR A 192 -11.49 -14.38 -12.25
N LYS A 193 -11.02 -13.97 -11.07
CA LYS A 193 -11.05 -14.80 -9.85
C LYS A 193 -12.04 -14.22 -8.85
N LYS A 194 -12.88 -15.08 -8.29
CA LYS A 194 -13.79 -14.76 -7.18
C LYS A 194 -13.75 -15.90 -6.17
N ASP A 195 -13.56 -15.57 -4.89
CA ASP A 195 -13.53 -16.53 -3.77
C ASP A 195 -12.57 -17.74 -4.00
N GLY A 196 -11.42 -17.46 -4.63
CA GLY A 196 -10.42 -18.47 -4.97
C GLY A 196 -10.72 -19.26 -6.26
N VAL A 197 -11.91 -19.17 -6.81
CA VAL A 197 -12.33 -19.84 -8.03
C VAL A 197 -11.98 -18.97 -9.25
N ARG A 198 -11.45 -19.60 -10.30
CA ARG A 198 -11.20 -18.98 -11.59
C ARG A 198 -12.41 -19.15 -12.49
N HIS A 199 -12.88 -18.08 -13.07
CA HIS A 199 -13.93 -18.02 -14.08
C HIS A 199 -13.33 -17.60 -15.42
N HIS A 200 -13.82 -18.19 -16.50
CA HIS A 200 -13.39 -17.90 -17.86
C HIS A 200 -14.63 -17.68 -18.75
N PHE A 201 -14.54 -16.84 -19.78
CA PHE A 201 -15.70 -16.55 -20.63
C PHE A 201 -16.27 -17.80 -21.33
N LEU A 202 -15.43 -18.82 -21.56
CA LEU A 202 -15.88 -20.09 -22.16
C LEU A 202 -16.75 -20.93 -21.23
N ASP A 203 -16.73 -20.69 -19.90
CA ASP A 203 -17.51 -21.48 -18.94
C ASP A 203 -19.03 -21.36 -19.18
N THR A 204 -19.46 -20.22 -19.77
CA THR A 204 -20.88 -19.93 -20.04
C THR A 204 -21.17 -19.64 -21.51
N TYR A 205 -20.18 -19.75 -22.41
CA TYR A 205 -20.29 -19.35 -23.81
C TYR A 205 -21.34 -20.15 -24.57
N GLU A 206 -21.37 -21.47 -24.41
CA GLU A 206 -22.32 -22.37 -25.08
C GLU A 206 -23.75 -22.26 -24.51
N ASP A 207 -23.92 -21.83 -23.27
CA ASP A 207 -25.22 -21.69 -22.62
C ASP A 207 -25.93 -20.38 -23.04
N ALA A 208 -25.16 -19.31 -23.32
CA ALA A 208 -25.68 -18.04 -23.75
C ALA A 208 -26.40 -18.08 -25.10
N GLY A 209 -26.15 -19.11 -25.92
CA GLY A 209 -26.83 -19.39 -27.18
C GLY A 209 -28.19 -20.06 -27.06
N LYS A 210 -28.50 -20.68 -25.92
CA LYS A 210 -29.70 -21.52 -25.71
C LYS A 210 -30.90 -20.79 -25.10
N THR A 211 -30.74 -19.58 -24.60
CA THR A 211 -31.78 -18.82 -23.87
C THR A 211 -32.67 -17.93 -24.77
N LYS A 212 -32.76 -18.16 -26.06
CA LYS A 212 -33.63 -17.39 -27.00
C LYS A 212 -34.70 -18.19 -27.71
N GLU A 213 -35.06 -19.39 -27.21
CA GLU A 213 -36.18 -20.15 -27.71
C GLU A 213 -37.14 -20.46 -26.53
N GLU A 214 -37.84 -19.42 -26.04
CA GLU A 214 -39.17 -19.52 -25.38
C GLU A 214 -39.95 -18.25 -25.59
#